data_634756d178d048e352eab5872196b66d
#
_entry.id   634756d178d048e352eab5872196b66d
#
_cell.length_a   1.000
_cell.length_b   1.000
_cell.length_c   1.000
_cell.angle_alpha   90.00
_cell.angle_beta   90.00
_cell.angle_gamma   90.00
#
_symmetry.space_group_name_H-M   'P 1'
#
loop_
_entity.id
_entity.type
_entity.pdbx_description
1 polymer ?
#
loop_
_entity_poly.entity_id
_entity_poly.type
_entity_poly.pdbx_seq_one_letter_code
_entity_poly.pdbx_strand_id
1 'polypeptide(L)'
;MTPLLQKPLLALSLAVIAFLPACAQPSPGSASKAELEKIIHDYIVANPEVVEEALIALGDREKAAKAAAAEAAITANAGKLYQLASDYSIGPDDAKVTVVEFFDYRCGYCKRSVDWVSGLPAEYDGQVRVVYKELPIFGGVSETAALATLAAGKQGKYLNLHLALMGLKNNDDLTEAKIDELAAAAGINVAKMRADMKSNAVQKQLADMKELGKLLEISGTPAFF
;
A
#
# COMPACT_ATOMS: atom_id res chain seq x y z
N MET A 1 -24.23 40.36 -84.77
CA MET A 1 -24.48 39.57 -86.01
C MET A 1 -24.73 38.11 -85.56
N THR A 2 -26.02 37.81 -85.49
CA THR A 2 -26.54 36.42 -85.53
C THR A 2 -26.32 35.84 -86.94
N PRO A 3 -26.56 34.57 -87.28
CA PRO A 3 -27.17 33.42 -86.54
C PRO A 3 -26.43 32.09 -86.77
N LEU A 4 -26.85 31.00 -86.27
CA LEU A 4 -27.74 30.02 -86.90
C LEU A 4 -27.97 28.79 -86.00
N LEU A 5 -29.23 28.46 -85.88
CA LEU A 5 -29.77 27.18 -85.43
C LEU A 5 -29.25 26.01 -86.25
N GLN A 6 -29.00 24.89 -85.55
CA GLN A 6 -29.31 23.58 -86.11
C GLN A 6 -29.61 22.52 -85.01
N LYS A 7 -30.85 22.14 -84.86
CA LYS A 7 -31.31 20.79 -84.48
C LYS A 7 -31.24 19.95 -85.74
N PRO A 8 -31.22 18.59 -85.72
CA PRO A 8 -31.79 17.63 -84.81
C PRO A 8 -30.98 16.30 -84.70
N LEU A 9 -31.38 15.42 -83.95
CA LEU A 9 -31.86 14.05 -84.28
C LEU A 9 -31.86 13.13 -83.05
N LEU A 10 -33.10 12.76 -82.73
CA LEU A 10 -33.35 11.66 -81.77
C LEU A 10 -32.79 10.37 -82.37
N ALA A 11 -31.87 9.74 -81.60
CA ALA A 11 -31.56 8.33 -81.76
C ALA A 11 -31.99 7.56 -80.48
N LEU A 12 -33.07 6.85 -80.66
CA LEU A 12 -33.67 5.97 -79.66
C LEU A 12 -32.78 4.72 -79.51
N SER A 13 -31.92 4.70 -78.51
CA SER A 13 -31.10 3.53 -78.21
C SER A 13 -31.83 2.68 -77.17
N LEU A 14 -32.27 1.51 -77.60
CA LEU A 14 -32.85 0.47 -76.78
C LEU A 14 -31.74 -0.08 -75.88
N ALA A 15 -31.73 0.28 -74.60
CA ALA A 15 -30.82 -0.32 -73.61
C ALA A 15 -31.41 -1.68 -73.19
N VAL A 16 -30.78 -2.74 -73.66
CA VAL A 16 -31.02 -4.10 -73.17
C VAL A 16 -30.35 -4.17 -71.77
N ILE A 17 -31.16 -4.12 -70.70
CA ILE A 17 -30.72 -4.39 -69.35
C ILE A 17 -30.49 -5.92 -69.24
N ALA A 18 -29.25 -6.31 -69.37
CA ALA A 18 -28.81 -7.67 -69.02
C ALA A 18 -28.92 -7.82 -67.51
N PHE A 19 -29.90 -8.57 -67.02
CA PHE A 19 -29.96 -9.09 -65.66
C PHE A 19 -28.81 -10.04 -65.45
N LEU A 20 -27.69 -9.56 -64.92
CA LEU A 20 -26.65 -10.41 -64.33
C LEU A 20 -27.18 -10.94 -63.01
N PRO A 21 -27.19 -12.24 -62.75
CA PRO A 21 -27.47 -12.75 -61.43
C PRO A 21 -26.37 -12.20 -60.49
N ALA A 22 -26.73 -11.35 -59.55
CA ALA A 22 -25.87 -10.98 -58.47
C ALA A 22 -25.51 -12.26 -57.71
N CYS A 23 -24.29 -12.71 -57.89
CA CYS A 23 -23.69 -13.68 -56.97
C CYS A 23 -23.75 -13.02 -55.60
N ALA A 24 -24.72 -13.42 -54.79
CA ALA A 24 -24.74 -13.10 -53.36
C ALA A 24 -23.45 -13.70 -52.80
N GLN A 25 -22.45 -12.83 -52.57
CA GLN A 25 -21.32 -13.21 -51.74
C GLN A 25 -21.92 -13.50 -50.36
N PRO A 26 -21.67 -14.70 -49.80
CA PRO A 26 -22.07 -14.95 -48.44
C PRO A 26 -21.36 -13.89 -47.58
N SER A 27 -22.12 -13.00 -46.95
CA SER A 27 -21.65 -12.21 -45.86
C SER A 27 -20.96 -13.16 -44.88
N PRO A 28 -19.75 -12.88 -44.35
CA PRO A 28 -19.18 -13.73 -43.33
C PRO A 28 -20.23 -13.83 -42.23
N GLY A 29 -20.87 -15.01 -42.15
CA GLY A 29 -21.98 -15.25 -41.22
C GLY A 29 -21.49 -14.92 -39.83
N SER A 30 -22.18 -13.99 -39.17
CA SER A 30 -22.00 -13.81 -37.75
C SER A 30 -22.27 -15.14 -37.07
N ALA A 31 -21.22 -15.80 -36.58
CA ALA A 31 -21.38 -17.04 -35.83
C ALA A 31 -22.43 -16.78 -34.74
N SER A 32 -23.37 -17.71 -34.60
CA SER A 32 -24.34 -17.64 -33.53
C SER A 32 -23.61 -17.59 -32.17
N LYS A 33 -24.24 -17.03 -31.16
CA LYS A 33 -23.66 -17.00 -29.82
C LYS A 33 -23.19 -18.38 -29.36
N ALA A 34 -24.00 -19.43 -29.62
CA ALA A 34 -23.67 -20.78 -29.22
C ALA A 34 -22.44 -21.35 -29.98
N GLU A 35 -22.29 -21.03 -31.27
CA GLU A 35 -21.12 -21.43 -32.08
C GLU A 35 -19.86 -20.70 -31.56
N LEU A 36 -19.97 -19.41 -31.24
CA LEU A 36 -18.84 -18.65 -30.69
C LEU A 36 -18.43 -19.18 -29.32
N GLU A 37 -19.38 -19.44 -28.42
CA GLU A 37 -19.12 -20.04 -27.09
C GLU A 37 -18.43 -21.38 -27.22
N LYS A 38 -18.86 -22.24 -28.18
CA LYS A 38 -18.22 -23.51 -28.44
C LYS A 38 -16.78 -23.36 -28.96
N ILE A 39 -16.54 -22.45 -29.88
CA ILE A 39 -15.19 -22.18 -30.41
C ILE A 39 -14.25 -21.72 -29.28
N ILE A 40 -14.72 -20.78 -28.43
CA ILE A 40 -13.93 -20.27 -27.29
C ILE A 40 -13.63 -21.42 -26.33
N HIS A 41 -14.63 -22.19 -25.95
CA HIS A 41 -14.46 -23.34 -25.06
C HIS A 41 -13.44 -24.34 -25.61
N ASP A 42 -13.61 -24.77 -26.86
CA ASP A 42 -12.73 -25.76 -27.49
C ASP A 42 -11.29 -25.24 -27.63
N TYR A 43 -11.13 -23.94 -27.94
CA TYR A 43 -9.82 -23.29 -28.00
C TYR A 43 -9.13 -23.26 -26.61
N ILE A 44 -9.84 -22.85 -25.56
CA ILE A 44 -9.28 -22.81 -24.22
C ILE A 44 -8.90 -24.21 -23.71
N VAL A 45 -9.75 -25.22 -24.00
CA VAL A 45 -9.47 -26.61 -23.60
C VAL A 45 -8.28 -27.18 -24.35
N ALA A 46 -8.13 -26.81 -25.64
CA ALA A 46 -7.00 -27.24 -26.47
C ALA A 46 -5.69 -26.48 -26.13
N ASN A 47 -5.80 -25.29 -25.58
CA ASN A 47 -4.66 -24.38 -25.27
C ASN A 47 -4.80 -23.83 -23.84
N PRO A 48 -4.73 -24.67 -22.79
CA PRO A 48 -4.96 -24.24 -21.40
C PRO A 48 -3.95 -23.21 -20.90
N GLU A 49 -2.77 -23.15 -21.52
CA GLU A 49 -1.73 -22.14 -21.24
C GLU A 49 -2.22 -20.69 -21.43
N VAL A 50 -3.19 -20.45 -22.29
CA VAL A 50 -3.79 -19.10 -22.48
C VAL A 50 -4.44 -18.59 -21.21
N VAL A 51 -5.04 -19.47 -20.41
CA VAL A 51 -5.62 -19.10 -19.12
C VAL A 51 -4.52 -18.78 -18.11
N GLU A 52 -3.46 -19.58 -18.09
CA GLU A 52 -2.29 -19.31 -17.23
C GLU A 52 -1.65 -17.97 -17.58
N GLU A 53 -1.38 -17.71 -18.85
CA GLU A 53 -0.84 -16.42 -19.32
C GLU A 53 -1.75 -15.24 -18.94
N ALA A 54 -3.06 -15.40 -19.08
CA ALA A 54 -4.02 -14.37 -18.70
C ALA A 54 -4.02 -14.08 -17.18
N LEU A 55 -3.91 -15.13 -16.36
CA LEU A 55 -3.83 -14.99 -14.89
C LEU A 55 -2.52 -14.34 -14.45
N ILE A 56 -1.39 -14.71 -15.06
CA ILE A 56 -0.10 -14.06 -14.82
C ILE A 56 -0.18 -12.59 -15.20
N ALA A 57 -0.67 -12.27 -16.39
CA ALA A 57 -0.81 -10.90 -16.85
C ALA A 57 -1.75 -10.04 -15.98
N LEU A 58 -2.81 -10.66 -15.43
CA LEU A 58 -3.69 -10.00 -14.47
C LEU A 58 -2.95 -9.73 -13.15
N GLY A 59 -2.25 -10.73 -12.61
CA GLY A 59 -1.46 -10.59 -11.40
C GLY A 59 -0.38 -9.51 -11.49
N ASP A 60 0.31 -9.42 -12.64
CA ASP A 60 1.32 -8.38 -12.88
C ASP A 60 0.71 -6.98 -12.93
N ARG A 61 -0.46 -6.82 -13.56
CA ARG A 61 -1.18 -5.54 -13.58
C ARG A 61 -1.63 -5.12 -12.17
N GLU A 62 -2.19 -6.05 -11.41
CA GLU A 62 -2.60 -5.78 -10.03
C GLU A 62 -1.41 -5.40 -9.15
N LYS A 63 -0.29 -6.10 -9.29
CA LYS A 63 0.96 -5.80 -8.57
C LYS A 63 1.49 -4.41 -8.93
N ALA A 64 1.52 -4.08 -10.22
CA ALA A 64 1.95 -2.76 -10.69
C ALA A 64 1.02 -1.64 -10.19
N ALA A 65 -0.30 -1.86 -10.23
CA ALA A 65 -1.28 -0.91 -9.73
C ALA A 65 -1.14 -0.68 -8.20
N LYS A 66 -0.93 -1.76 -7.42
CA LYS A 66 -0.67 -1.66 -5.98
C LYS A 66 0.63 -0.91 -5.68
N ALA A 67 1.70 -1.20 -6.42
CA ALA A 67 2.98 -0.49 -6.26
C ALA A 67 2.84 1.01 -6.54
N ALA A 68 2.16 1.39 -7.63
CA ALA A 68 1.91 2.78 -7.97
C ALA A 68 1.04 3.49 -6.92
N ALA A 69 0.02 2.81 -6.40
CA ALA A 69 -0.83 3.35 -5.34
C ALA A 69 -0.04 3.57 -4.03
N ALA A 70 0.82 2.61 -3.66
CA ALA A 70 1.69 2.72 -2.49
C ALA A 70 2.66 3.90 -2.62
N GLU A 71 3.32 4.06 -3.77
CA GLU A 71 4.22 5.19 -4.04
C GLU A 71 3.50 6.54 -3.97
N ALA A 72 2.30 6.62 -4.54
CA ALA A 72 1.46 7.80 -4.45
C ALA A 72 1.05 8.13 -3.00
N ALA A 73 0.69 7.10 -2.21
CA ALA A 73 0.34 7.26 -0.81
C ALA A 73 1.54 7.75 0.04
N ILE A 74 2.74 7.18 -0.18
CA ILE A 74 3.99 7.62 0.48
C ILE A 74 4.26 9.09 0.14
N THR A 75 4.22 9.45 -1.14
CA THR A 75 4.46 10.82 -1.59
C THR A 75 3.48 11.81 -0.99
N ALA A 76 2.19 11.49 -1.01
CA ALA A 76 1.13 12.33 -0.45
C ALA A 76 1.24 12.52 1.08
N ASN A 77 1.84 11.57 1.79
CA ASN A 77 1.96 11.57 3.23
C ASN A 77 3.40 11.75 3.74
N ALA A 78 4.35 12.12 2.88
CA ALA A 78 5.78 12.22 3.20
C ALA A 78 6.07 13.08 4.44
N GLY A 79 5.39 14.22 4.59
CA GLY A 79 5.51 15.07 5.79
C GLY A 79 5.10 14.37 7.08
N LYS A 80 4.01 13.58 7.06
CA LYS A 80 3.56 12.80 8.22
C LYS A 80 4.46 11.58 8.46
N LEU A 81 5.05 11.05 7.42
CA LEU A 81 5.88 9.85 7.48
C LEU A 81 7.27 10.17 8.05
N TYR A 82 7.93 11.21 7.56
CA TYR A 82 9.35 11.46 7.83
C TYR A 82 9.64 12.65 8.76
N GLN A 83 8.69 13.58 8.99
CA GLN A 83 9.01 14.90 9.53
C GLN A 83 8.11 15.37 10.66
N LEU A 84 7.33 14.48 11.33
CA LEU A 84 6.53 14.93 12.47
C LEU A 84 7.40 15.19 13.70
N ALA A 85 7.34 16.41 14.22
CA ALA A 85 8.07 16.80 15.45
C ALA A 85 7.66 16.01 16.70
N SER A 86 6.51 15.33 16.65
CA SER A 86 6.02 14.48 17.74
C SER A 86 6.58 13.06 17.70
N ASP A 87 7.28 12.68 16.63
CA ASP A 87 7.81 11.34 16.50
C ASP A 87 9.07 11.14 17.33
N TYR A 88 9.22 9.95 17.87
CA TYR A 88 10.46 9.55 18.51
C TYR A 88 11.41 8.96 17.50
N SER A 89 12.66 9.32 17.58
CA SER A 89 13.69 8.88 16.65
C SER A 89 15.02 8.70 17.33
N ILE A 90 15.92 7.97 16.67
CA ILE A 90 17.32 7.83 17.01
C ILE A 90 18.18 8.20 15.80
N GLY A 91 19.42 8.62 16.05
CA GLY A 91 20.33 9.16 15.04
C GLY A 91 20.19 10.66 14.86
N PRO A 92 21.06 11.27 14.05
CA PRO A 92 21.08 12.73 13.82
C PRO A 92 19.85 13.22 13.07
N ASP A 93 19.39 14.43 13.39
CA ASP A 93 18.24 15.03 12.69
C ASP A 93 18.55 15.39 11.24
N ASP A 94 19.82 15.62 10.92
CA ASP A 94 20.34 15.93 9.58
C ASP A 94 20.88 14.71 8.83
N ALA A 95 20.56 13.50 9.28
CA ALA A 95 20.93 12.26 8.62
C ALA A 95 20.44 12.24 7.16
N LYS A 96 21.29 11.69 6.26
CA LYS A 96 20.99 11.63 4.82
C LYS A 96 19.85 10.69 4.48
N VAL A 97 19.65 9.67 5.31
CA VAL A 97 18.62 8.64 5.13
C VAL A 97 17.76 8.60 6.38
N THR A 98 16.45 8.60 6.20
CA THR A 98 15.49 8.37 7.28
C THR A 98 14.80 7.02 7.03
N VAL A 99 14.92 6.12 7.99
CA VAL A 99 14.17 4.85 8.02
C VAL A 99 13.01 5.05 8.97
N VAL A 100 11.80 4.73 8.53
CA VAL A 100 10.59 4.73 9.39
C VAL A 100 10.17 3.31 9.63
N GLU A 101 10.02 2.92 10.90
CA GLU A 101 9.50 1.61 11.28
C GLU A 101 8.12 1.75 11.91
N PHE A 102 7.13 1.07 11.32
CA PHE A 102 5.84 0.81 11.97
C PHE A 102 5.90 -0.55 12.65
N PHE A 103 5.56 -0.62 13.92
CA PHE A 103 5.76 -1.82 14.73
C PHE A 103 4.66 -2.03 15.77
N ASP A 104 4.62 -3.25 16.32
CA ASP A 104 3.76 -3.66 17.45
C ASP A 104 4.58 -4.46 18.46
N TYR A 105 4.40 -4.22 19.75
CA TYR A 105 5.13 -4.88 20.84
C TYR A 105 4.86 -6.39 20.98
N ARG A 106 3.79 -6.89 20.36
CA ARG A 106 3.50 -8.33 20.30
C ARG A 106 3.95 -8.96 18.99
N CYS A 107 4.48 -8.19 18.08
CA CYS A 107 4.97 -8.70 16.79
C CYS A 107 6.33 -9.38 16.97
N GLY A 108 6.39 -10.71 16.75
CA GLY A 108 7.63 -11.47 16.84
C GLY A 108 8.66 -11.07 15.78
N TYR A 109 8.26 -10.55 14.63
CA TYR A 109 9.18 -10.03 13.61
C TYR A 109 9.79 -8.69 14.05
N CYS A 110 9.00 -7.79 14.67
CA CYS A 110 9.49 -6.53 15.22
C CYS A 110 10.53 -6.79 16.35
N LYS A 111 10.27 -7.77 17.21
CA LYS A 111 11.24 -8.18 18.25
C LYS A 111 12.54 -8.70 17.67
N ARG A 112 12.51 -9.35 16.51
CA ARG A 112 13.72 -9.82 15.84
C ARG A 112 14.49 -8.73 15.10
N SER A 113 13.80 -7.69 14.64
CA SER A 113 14.43 -6.56 13.95
C SER A 113 14.97 -5.47 14.89
N VAL A 114 14.57 -5.44 16.17
CA VAL A 114 14.85 -4.34 17.07
C VAL A 114 16.35 -4.02 17.22
N ASP A 115 17.21 -5.02 17.34
CA ASP A 115 18.65 -4.81 17.50
C ASP A 115 19.27 -4.23 16.22
N TRP A 116 18.86 -4.76 15.06
CA TRP A 116 19.28 -4.23 13.77
C TRP A 116 18.79 -2.79 13.56
N VAL A 117 17.50 -2.53 13.74
CA VAL A 117 16.94 -1.19 13.56
C VAL A 117 17.59 -0.16 14.49
N SER A 118 17.75 -0.52 15.77
CA SER A 118 18.37 0.37 16.77
C SER A 118 19.86 0.61 16.50
N GLY A 119 20.53 -0.32 15.81
CA GLY A 119 21.94 -0.24 15.46
C GLY A 119 22.24 0.59 14.22
N LEU A 120 21.24 0.84 13.34
CA LEU A 120 21.45 1.51 12.07
C LEU A 120 22.19 2.87 12.16
N PRO A 121 21.88 3.77 13.10
CA PRO A 121 22.62 5.04 13.18
C PRO A 121 24.12 4.84 13.45
N ALA A 122 24.48 3.87 14.29
CA ALA A 122 25.87 3.59 14.60
C ALA A 122 26.60 2.82 13.48
N GLU A 123 25.92 1.86 12.85
CA GLU A 123 26.43 1.07 11.73
C GLU A 123 26.78 1.93 10.52
N TYR A 124 26.03 3.01 10.30
CA TYR A 124 26.22 3.93 9.15
C TYR A 124 26.80 5.29 9.55
N ASP A 125 27.61 5.35 10.59
CA ASP A 125 28.35 6.55 11.03
C ASP A 125 27.47 7.81 11.16
N GLY A 126 26.22 7.63 11.66
CA GLY A 126 25.25 8.72 11.81
C GLY A 126 24.59 9.18 10.52
N GLN A 127 24.78 8.50 9.39
CA GLN A 127 24.10 8.86 8.14
C GLN A 127 22.65 8.39 8.08
N VAL A 128 22.23 7.55 9.02
CA VAL A 128 20.86 7.01 9.13
C VAL A 128 20.20 7.52 10.41
N ARG A 129 18.98 8.00 10.26
CA ARG A 129 18.03 8.27 11.35
C ARG A 129 16.91 7.26 11.29
N VAL A 130 16.49 6.75 12.45
CA VAL A 130 15.32 5.86 12.55
C VAL A 130 14.19 6.60 13.25
N VAL A 131 13.01 6.59 12.65
CA VAL A 131 11.76 7.14 13.20
C VAL A 131 10.83 6.01 13.57
N TYR A 132 10.32 6.01 14.79
CA TYR A 132 9.44 4.98 15.32
C TYR A 132 7.96 5.39 15.23
N LYS A 133 7.12 4.51 14.67
CA LYS A 133 5.67 4.68 14.55
C LYS A 133 4.95 3.52 15.23
N GLU A 134 4.26 3.82 16.31
CA GLU A 134 3.42 2.85 17.00
C GLU A 134 2.25 2.41 16.13
N LEU A 135 2.16 1.12 15.84
CA LEU A 135 1.04 0.54 15.08
C LEU A 135 0.54 -0.74 15.76
N PRO A 136 -0.22 -0.63 16.85
CA PRO A 136 -0.67 -1.77 17.65
C PRO A 136 -1.76 -2.56 16.94
N ILE A 137 -1.37 -3.34 15.90
CA ILE A 137 -2.29 -4.11 15.05
C ILE A 137 -3.01 -5.24 15.81
N PHE A 138 -2.42 -5.73 16.91
CA PHE A 138 -3.04 -6.77 17.73
C PHE A 138 -4.01 -6.23 18.78
N GLY A 139 -4.13 -4.89 18.93
CA GLY A 139 -5.03 -4.26 19.89
C GLY A 139 -4.75 -4.61 21.35
N GLY A 140 -5.69 -4.32 22.24
CA GLY A 140 -5.62 -4.68 23.66
C GLY A 140 -4.31 -4.17 24.32
N VAL A 141 -3.54 -5.10 24.90
CA VAL A 141 -2.30 -4.75 25.62
C VAL A 141 -1.23 -4.16 24.68
N SER A 142 -1.24 -4.44 23.37
CA SER A 142 -0.36 -3.76 22.39
C SER A 142 -0.66 -2.26 22.35
N GLU A 143 -1.93 -1.88 22.39
CA GLU A 143 -2.33 -0.47 22.43
C GLU A 143 -1.95 0.19 23.76
N THR A 144 -2.12 -0.53 24.88
CA THR A 144 -1.65 -0.08 26.19
C THR A 144 -0.14 0.17 26.19
N ALA A 145 0.65 -0.74 25.61
CA ALA A 145 2.10 -0.62 25.50
C ALA A 145 2.51 0.59 24.63
N ALA A 146 1.87 0.79 23.49
CA ALA A 146 2.09 1.94 22.62
C ALA A 146 1.82 3.26 23.35
N LEU A 147 0.66 3.39 24.01
CA LEU A 147 0.33 4.57 24.80
C LEU A 147 1.33 4.82 25.95
N ALA A 148 1.76 3.74 26.63
CA ALA A 148 2.73 3.83 27.71
C ALA A 148 4.09 4.34 27.21
N THR A 149 4.57 3.85 26.07
CA THR A 149 5.84 4.26 25.50
C THR A 149 5.80 5.70 24.99
N LEU A 150 4.72 6.11 24.31
CA LEU A 150 4.50 7.50 23.94
C LEU A 150 4.46 8.44 25.17
N ALA A 151 3.79 8.00 26.25
CA ALA A 151 3.75 8.75 27.50
C ALA A 151 5.11 8.80 28.21
N ALA A 152 5.89 7.69 28.16
CA ALA A 152 7.27 7.65 28.66
C ALA A 152 8.17 8.66 27.91
N GLY A 153 7.91 8.85 26.64
CA GLY A 153 8.61 9.84 25.81
C GLY A 153 8.46 11.28 26.32
N LYS A 154 7.33 11.63 26.95
CA LYS A 154 7.15 12.93 27.61
C LYS A 154 8.07 13.11 28.84
N GLN A 155 8.69 12.01 29.29
CA GLN A 155 9.72 12.02 30.35
C GLN A 155 11.13 11.79 29.78
N GLY A 156 11.30 11.86 28.42
CA GLY A 156 12.58 11.59 27.75
C GLY A 156 13.01 10.12 27.80
N LYS A 157 12.06 9.20 28.00
CA LYS A 157 12.32 7.76 28.23
C LYS A 157 11.65 6.85 27.21
N TYR A 158 11.31 7.36 26.03
CA TYR A 158 10.69 6.57 24.96
C TYR A 158 11.50 5.32 24.63
N LEU A 159 12.74 5.51 24.20
CA LEU A 159 13.61 4.41 23.75
C LEU A 159 13.89 3.39 24.88
N ASN A 160 14.02 3.88 26.13
CA ASN A 160 14.24 2.99 27.27
C ASN A 160 13.09 1.99 27.45
N LEU A 161 11.84 2.46 27.40
CA LEU A 161 10.67 1.60 27.53
C LEU A 161 10.46 0.76 26.26
N HIS A 162 10.65 1.37 25.09
CA HIS A 162 10.55 0.67 23.80
C HIS A 162 11.45 -0.58 23.76
N LEU A 163 12.74 -0.42 24.07
CA LEU A 163 13.69 -1.55 24.06
C LEU A 163 13.36 -2.59 25.13
N ALA A 164 12.92 -2.16 26.31
CA ALA A 164 12.52 -3.07 27.39
C ALA A 164 11.31 -3.93 27.00
N LEU A 165 10.30 -3.34 26.33
CA LEU A 165 9.11 -4.05 25.86
C LEU A 165 9.44 -4.98 24.69
N MET A 166 10.26 -4.53 23.74
CA MET A 166 10.72 -5.36 22.63
C MET A 166 11.58 -6.54 23.09
N GLY A 167 12.29 -6.39 24.21
CA GLY A 167 13.11 -7.45 24.82
C GLY A 167 12.32 -8.58 25.46
N LEU A 168 11.00 -8.47 25.62
CA LEU A 168 10.15 -9.55 26.12
C LEU A 168 10.15 -10.72 25.15
N LYS A 169 10.53 -11.92 25.63
CA LYS A 169 10.66 -13.11 24.77
C LYS A 169 9.31 -13.71 24.38
N ASN A 170 8.35 -13.70 25.33
CA ASN A 170 7.02 -14.24 25.09
C ASN A 170 6.02 -13.10 25.02
N ASN A 171 5.07 -13.18 24.09
CA ASN A 171 4.01 -12.17 23.96
C ASN A 171 3.02 -12.19 25.14
N ASP A 172 2.86 -13.35 25.78
CA ASP A 172 2.00 -13.50 26.95
C ASP A 172 2.56 -12.79 28.21
N ASP A 173 3.86 -12.52 28.22
CA ASP A 173 4.49 -11.71 29.29
C ASP A 173 4.13 -10.23 29.19
N LEU A 174 3.64 -9.76 28.04
CA LEU A 174 3.20 -8.37 27.86
C LEU A 174 1.84 -8.18 28.54
N THR A 175 1.87 -7.76 29.78
CA THR A 175 0.71 -7.41 30.59
C THR A 175 0.80 -5.95 31.07
N GLU A 176 -0.30 -5.37 31.51
CA GLU A 176 -0.26 -4.00 32.09
C GLU A 176 0.68 -3.91 33.28
N ALA A 177 0.71 -4.92 34.12
CA ALA A 177 1.62 -4.97 35.27
C ALA A 177 3.08 -5.05 34.82
N LYS A 178 3.39 -5.82 33.76
CA LYS A 178 4.75 -5.91 33.21
C LYS A 178 5.18 -4.59 32.56
N ILE A 179 4.29 -3.88 31.90
CA ILE A 179 4.55 -2.54 31.36
C ILE A 179 4.96 -1.60 32.51
N ASP A 180 4.23 -1.59 33.63
CA ASP A 180 4.54 -0.76 34.79
C ASP A 180 5.88 -1.15 35.45
N GLU A 181 6.15 -2.46 35.58
CA GLU A 181 7.41 -2.98 36.09
C GLU A 181 8.60 -2.51 35.24
N LEU A 182 8.52 -2.69 33.90
CA LEU A 182 9.56 -2.27 32.97
C LEU A 182 9.74 -0.74 32.95
N ALA A 183 8.65 0.01 33.02
CA ALA A 183 8.69 1.45 33.10
C ALA A 183 9.42 1.92 34.39
N ALA A 184 9.08 1.33 35.54
CA ALA A 184 9.76 1.63 36.80
C ALA A 184 11.26 1.28 36.73
N ALA A 185 11.60 0.12 36.20
CA ALA A 185 13.00 -0.30 36.01
C ALA A 185 13.77 0.64 35.07
N ALA A 186 13.10 1.22 34.07
CA ALA A 186 13.67 2.23 33.17
C ALA A 186 13.75 3.65 33.81
N GLY A 187 13.38 3.82 35.08
CA GLY A 187 13.40 5.09 35.78
C GLY A 187 12.30 6.06 35.34
N ILE A 188 11.16 5.51 34.88
CA ILE A 188 9.98 6.27 34.49
C ILE A 188 9.07 6.45 35.71
N ASN A 189 8.53 7.64 35.92
CA ASN A 189 7.46 7.84 36.88
C ASN A 189 6.18 7.19 36.33
N VAL A 190 5.84 6.00 36.85
CA VAL A 190 4.71 5.19 36.39
C VAL A 190 3.38 5.91 36.57
N ALA A 191 3.17 6.57 37.72
CA ALA A 191 1.93 7.32 37.97
C ALA A 191 1.72 8.43 36.94
N LYS A 192 2.80 9.20 36.65
CA LYS A 192 2.77 10.22 35.60
C LYS A 192 2.57 9.62 34.21
N MET A 193 3.24 8.52 33.89
CA MET A 193 3.07 7.81 32.62
C MET A 193 1.61 7.39 32.42
N ARG A 194 0.99 6.76 33.43
CA ARG A 194 -0.42 6.35 33.40
C ARG A 194 -1.40 7.53 33.27
N ALA A 195 -1.09 8.67 33.85
CA ALA A 195 -1.86 9.90 33.66
C ALA A 195 -1.67 10.47 32.24
N ASP A 196 -0.43 10.53 31.74
CA ASP A 196 -0.12 11.04 30.40
C ASP A 196 -0.70 10.16 29.29
N MET A 197 -0.79 8.83 29.45
CA MET A 197 -1.47 7.93 28.52
C MET A 197 -2.91 8.35 28.21
N LYS A 198 -3.60 8.96 29.19
CA LYS A 198 -4.98 9.44 29.04
C LYS A 198 -5.06 10.85 28.46
N SER A 199 -3.95 11.52 28.27
CA SER A 199 -3.94 12.90 27.75
C SER A 199 -4.33 12.93 26.26
N ASN A 200 -5.06 13.97 25.86
CA ASN A 200 -5.45 14.15 24.46
C ASN A 200 -4.23 14.14 23.51
N ALA A 201 -3.08 14.62 23.96
CA ALA A 201 -1.87 14.67 23.15
C ALA A 201 -1.35 13.25 22.81
N VAL A 202 -1.23 12.36 23.80
CA VAL A 202 -0.75 10.99 23.60
C VAL A 202 -1.78 10.16 22.81
N GLN A 203 -3.07 10.31 23.15
CA GLN A 203 -4.15 9.62 22.43
C GLN A 203 -4.19 10.03 20.95
N LYS A 204 -4.08 11.34 20.69
CA LYS A 204 -4.05 11.87 19.34
C LYS A 204 -2.80 11.39 18.57
N GLN A 205 -1.65 11.39 19.20
CA GLN A 205 -0.40 10.94 18.58
C GLN A 205 -0.52 9.47 18.11
N LEU A 206 -1.05 8.58 18.94
CA LEU A 206 -1.28 7.19 18.55
C LEU A 206 -2.34 7.09 17.45
N ALA A 207 -3.42 7.87 17.55
CA ALA A 207 -4.47 7.88 16.52
C ALA A 207 -3.93 8.35 15.16
N ASP A 208 -3.09 9.39 15.13
CA ASP A 208 -2.46 9.89 13.90
C ASP A 208 -1.53 8.85 13.28
N MET A 209 -0.77 8.09 14.09
CA MET A 209 0.10 6.99 13.60
C MET A 209 -0.74 5.83 13.02
N LYS A 210 -1.82 5.45 13.69
CA LYS A 210 -2.76 4.42 13.21
C LYS A 210 -3.44 4.85 11.91
N GLU A 211 -3.83 6.12 11.81
CA GLU A 211 -4.43 6.66 10.57
C GLU A 211 -3.41 6.68 9.43
N LEU A 212 -2.17 7.10 9.69
CA LEU A 212 -1.10 7.04 8.69
C LEU A 212 -0.87 5.60 8.22
N GLY A 213 -0.85 4.62 9.14
CA GLY A 213 -0.74 3.21 8.79
C GLY A 213 -1.85 2.74 7.83
N LYS A 214 -3.10 3.22 8.02
CA LYS A 214 -4.21 2.94 7.10
C LYS A 214 -4.02 3.61 5.75
N LEU A 215 -3.62 4.90 5.73
CA LEU A 215 -3.37 5.64 4.49
C LEU A 215 -2.27 5.03 3.64
N LEU A 216 -1.29 4.39 4.27
CA LEU A 216 -0.19 3.65 3.62
C LEU A 216 -0.53 2.18 3.36
N GLU A 217 -1.76 1.74 3.64
CA GLU A 217 -2.25 0.37 3.47
C GLU A 217 -1.37 -0.68 4.16
N ILE A 218 -0.81 -0.34 5.33
CA ILE A 218 0.04 -1.25 6.08
C ILE A 218 -0.81 -2.39 6.63
N SER A 219 -0.57 -3.61 6.13
CA SER A 219 -1.31 -4.82 6.49
C SER A 219 -0.63 -5.68 7.57
N GLY A 220 0.60 -5.33 7.96
CA GLY A 220 1.38 -6.09 8.95
C GLY A 220 2.57 -5.30 9.49
N THR A 221 3.18 -5.81 10.55
CA THR A 221 4.39 -5.24 11.17
C THR A 221 5.51 -6.28 11.21
N PRO A 222 6.80 -5.86 11.17
CA PRO A 222 7.23 -4.49 10.94
C PRO A 222 6.99 -4.05 9.49
N ALA A 223 6.72 -2.75 9.27
CA ALA A 223 6.73 -2.15 7.94
C ALA A 223 7.77 -1.03 7.92
N PHE A 224 8.59 -1.00 6.89
CA PHE A 224 9.70 -0.05 6.74
C PHE A 224 9.49 0.83 5.51
N PHE A 225 9.88 2.09 5.67
CA PHE A 225 9.86 3.11 4.62
C PHE A 225 11.17 3.87 4.57
#